data_75b68d7de9ff8a7af61b381f44c33608
#
_entry.id   75b68d7de9ff8a7af61b381f44c33608
#
_cell.length_a   1.000
_cell.length_b   1.000
_cell.length_c   1.000
_cell.angle_alpha   90.00
_cell.angle_beta   90.00
_cell.angle_gamma   90.00
#
_symmetry.space_group_name_H-M   'P 1'
#
loop_
_entity.id
_entity.type
_entity.pdbx_description
1 polymer ?
#
loop_
_entity_poly.entity_id
_entity_poly.type
_entity_poly.pdbx_seq_one_letter_code
_entity_poly.pdbx_strand_id
1 'polypeptide(L)'
;MRKLITQPSAFLIFFYYLFCALLVCSCTTTQIEQSDSKNQTTSLKTGTGPASPVHLYREIKVVKRFIPRGRYGRKYKRAMKPRYITVHSTQNYNGDAWDHARALEKGKLRAPKRRNGNRIGYLTWHFTVQEDVVIQHLPTLEQGEHADFNGPGNNYSIGIEMCEHRGNSRQRTLDRTAKLCASLMYQYKIPLKNVVPHQHWPRKGTKPEHKNCPHYLMTNGRPGKKWSQFLRSVKRQYSRIQVPQAVTMSGSD
;
A
#
# COMPACT_ATOMS: atom_id res chain seq x y z
N MET A 1 7.83 -14.56 -63.42
CA MET A 1 9.16 -13.93 -63.63
C MET A 1 9.71 -13.62 -62.26
N ARG A 2 10.57 -14.47 -61.69
CA ARG A 2 12.06 -14.43 -61.72
C ARG A 2 12.55 -13.00 -61.43
N LYS A 3 13.33 -12.65 -60.41
CA LYS A 3 14.60 -13.19 -59.86
C LYS A 3 14.87 -12.49 -58.53
N LEU A 4 15.34 -13.12 -57.53
CA LEU A 4 16.72 -13.52 -57.12
C LEU A 4 17.47 -12.38 -56.39
N ILE A 5 17.69 -12.55 -55.09
CA ILE A 5 18.94 -12.95 -54.39
C ILE A 5 20.05 -11.89 -54.45
N THR A 6 20.48 -11.42 -53.28
CA THR A 6 21.85 -11.58 -52.80
C THR A 6 22.02 -11.06 -51.36
N GLN A 7 22.50 -11.94 -50.50
CA GLN A 7 23.40 -11.68 -49.37
C GLN A 7 24.84 -11.85 -49.92
N PRO A 8 25.94 -11.74 -49.17
CA PRO A 8 26.24 -11.18 -47.88
C PRO A 8 27.53 -10.33 -47.88
N SER A 9 28.00 -9.81 -46.79
CA SER A 9 29.41 -9.94 -46.42
C SER A 9 29.71 -9.51 -44.97
N ALA A 10 30.46 -10.39 -44.39
CA ALA A 10 31.02 -10.40 -43.06
C ALA A 10 32.30 -9.56 -42.98
N PHE A 11 32.86 -9.56 -41.79
CA PHE A 11 34.20 -9.16 -41.38
C PHE A 11 34.44 -7.69 -40.98
N LEU A 12 34.64 -7.42 -39.71
CA LEU A 12 36.00 -7.17 -39.22
C LEU A 12 36.09 -7.21 -37.67
N ILE A 13 36.86 -8.19 -37.22
CA ILE A 13 37.41 -8.31 -35.87
C ILE A 13 38.58 -7.33 -35.78
N PHE A 14 38.67 -6.54 -34.71
CA PHE A 14 39.95 -5.99 -34.29
C PHE A 14 40.11 -6.10 -32.78
N PHE A 15 41.09 -6.93 -32.43
CA PHE A 15 41.75 -7.05 -31.15
C PHE A 15 42.53 -5.77 -30.84
N TYR A 16 42.48 -5.31 -29.60
CA TYR A 16 43.61 -4.59 -29.02
C TYR A 16 43.89 -5.08 -27.60
N TYR A 17 45.09 -5.62 -27.49
CA TYR A 17 45.71 -6.10 -26.26
C TYR A 17 46.36 -4.95 -25.47
N LEU A 18 46.28 -5.08 -24.13
CA LEU A 18 47.40 -4.94 -23.20
C LEU A 18 48.07 -3.58 -23.00
N PHE A 19 47.86 -2.99 -21.82
CA PHE A 19 48.97 -2.35 -21.12
C PHE A 19 48.82 -2.56 -19.60
N CYS A 20 49.74 -3.37 -19.06
CA CYS A 20 50.04 -3.48 -17.63
C CYS A 20 50.79 -2.21 -17.19
N ALA A 21 50.33 -1.63 -16.07
CA ALA A 21 51.23 -0.79 -15.26
C ALA A 21 51.05 -1.20 -13.79
N LEU A 22 52.06 -1.87 -13.28
CA LEU A 22 52.33 -2.15 -11.88
C LEU A 22 52.64 -0.84 -11.15
N LEU A 23 51.85 -0.51 -10.15
CA LEU A 23 52.23 0.40 -9.09
C LEU A 23 52.08 -0.31 -7.75
N VAL A 24 53.24 -0.70 -7.24
CA VAL A 24 53.44 -1.17 -5.87
C VAL A 24 53.28 0.04 -4.95
N CYS A 25 52.35 0.02 -4.03
CA CYS A 25 52.35 0.94 -2.92
C CYS A 25 52.10 0.18 -1.61
N SER A 26 53.00 0.45 -0.69
CA SER A 26 53.27 -0.16 0.60
C SER A 26 52.10 -0.52 1.48
N CYS A 27 52.22 -1.68 2.10
CA CYS A 27 51.46 -2.14 3.25
C CYS A 27 51.58 -1.19 4.45
N THR A 28 50.44 -0.75 4.96
CA THR A 28 50.30 -0.46 6.37
C THR A 28 49.19 -1.35 6.92
N THR A 29 49.61 -2.36 7.66
CA THR A 29 48.73 -3.33 8.30
C THR A 29 48.13 -2.67 9.52
N THR A 30 46.88 -2.23 9.41
CA THR A 30 46.09 -1.90 10.57
C THR A 30 45.27 -3.14 10.92
N GLN A 31 45.60 -3.76 12.01
CA GLN A 31 44.83 -4.86 12.60
C GLN A 31 43.48 -4.29 13.02
N ILE A 32 42.43 -4.69 12.34
CA ILE A 32 41.05 -4.47 12.80
C ILE A 32 40.67 -5.76 13.53
N GLU A 33 40.49 -5.62 14.85
CA GLU A 33 39.93 -6.66 15.70
C GLU A 33 38.60 -7.14 15.11
N GLN A 34 38.52 -8.45 14.86
CA GLN A 34 37.26 -9.15 14.59
C GLN A 34 36.40 -9.10 15.85
N SER A 35 35.43 -8.16 15.90
CA SER A 35 34.35 -8.27 16.84
C SER A 35 33.35 -9.30 16.30
N ASP A 36 33.18 -10.37 17.03
CA ASP A 36 32.17 -11.42 16.83
C ASP A 36 30.80 -10.82 16.57
N SER A 37 30.37 -10.86 15.30
CA SER A 37 29.01 -10.58 14.91
C SER A 37 28.12 -11.75 15.37
N LYS A 38 27.70 -11.71 16.62
CA LYS A 38 26.59 -12.54 17.11
C LYS A 38 25.35 -12.24 16.27
N ASN A 39 24.95 -13.25 15.54
CA ASN A 39 23.71 -13.39 14.78
C ASN A 39 22.51 -12.94 15.65
N GLN A 40 22.18 -11.65 15.65
CA GLN A 40 20.93 -11.17 16.22
C GLN A 40 19.82 -11.43 15.22
N THR A 41 19.21 -12.59 15.38
CA THR A 41 17.87 -12.86 14.87
C THR A 41 16.94 -11.82 15.49
N THR A 42 16.73 -10.70 14.82
CA THR A 42 15.76 -9.69 15.23
C THR A 42 14.37 -10.28 15.06
N SER A 43 13.93 -10.98 16.09
CA SER A 43 12.52 -11.26 16.33
C SER A 43 11.79 -9.92 16.22
N LEU A 44 10.93 -9.78 15.22
CA LEU A 44 9.99 -8.68 15.07
C LEU A 44 9.05 -8.69 16.29
N LYS A 45 9.48 -8.09 17.39
CA LYS A 45 8.60 -7.79 18.52
C LYS A 45 7.46 -6.96 17.95
N THR A 46 6.27 -7.51 17.91
CA THR A 46 5.04 -6.76 17.67
C THR A 46 4.98 -5.66 18.71
N GLY A 47 5.36 -4.45 18.30
CA GLY A 47 5.48 -3.31 19.21
C GLY A 47 4.14 -3.05 19.91
N THR A 48 4.04 -3.40 21.18
CA THR A 48 2.86 -3.20 22.02
C THR A 48 2.94 -1.89 22.83
N GLY A 49 4.12 -1.26 22.83
CA GLY A 49 4.38 -0.03 23.59
C GLY A 49 3.79 1.24 22.98
N PRO A 50 3.90 2.38 23.73
CA PRO A 50 3.49 3.70 23.25
C PRO A 50 4.15 4.05 21.92
N ALA A 51 3.40 4.67 21.02
CA ALA A 51 3.90 5.10 19.73
C ALA A 51 3.40 6.50 19.38
N SER A 52 4.25 7.32 18.76
CA SER A 52 3.75 8.52 18.09
C SER A 52 3.05 8.14 16.77
N PRO A 53 2.19 9.00 16.22
CA PRO A 53 1.60 8.77 14.89
C PRO A 53 2.65 8.55 13.82
N VAL A 54 3.77 9.27 13.91
CA VAL A 54 4.92 9.14 12.99
C VAL A 54 5.60 7.78 13.15
N HIS A 55 5.71 7.28 14.37
CA HIS A 55 6.30 5.98 14.65
C HIS A 55 5.47 4.85 14.07
N LEU A 56 4.15 4.86 14.28
CA LEU A 56 3.24 3.89 13.65
C LEU A 56 3.36 3.93 12.11
N TYR A 57 3.43 5.13 11.53
CA TYR A 57 3.56 5.29 10.09
C TYR A 57 4.89 4.73 9.56
N ARG A 58 5.98 4.82 10.32
CA ARG A 58 7.28 4.19 10.00
C ARG A 58 7.22 2.66 10.13
N GLU A 59 6.56 2.14 11.17
CA GLU A 59 6.40 0.68 11.36
C GLU A 59 5.74 -0.01 10.15
N ILE A 60 4.82 0.67 9.46
CA ILE A 60 4.09 0.10 8.32
C ILE A 60 4.85 0.19 7.00
N LYS A 61 6.00 0.87 6.95
CA LYS A 61 6.85 0.99 5.75
C LYS A 61 6.09 1.47 4.52
N VAL A 62 5.61 2.70 4.53
CA VAL A 62 4.86 3.26 3.40
C VAL A 62 5.79 3.65 2.27
N VAL A 63 5.56 3.08 1.09
CA VAL A 63 6.22 3.42 -0.17
C VAL A 63 5.24 4.13 -1.08
N LYS A 64 5.59 5.30 -1.59
CA LYS A 64 4.72 6.06 -2.51
C LYS A 64 4.96 5.62 -3.96
N ARG A 65 3.93 5.09 -4.59
CA ARG A 65 3.86 4.72 -6.00
C ARG A 65 2.57 5.29 -6.60
N PHE A 66 2.56 6.59 -6.79
CA PHE A 66 1.36 7.30 -7.23
C PHE A 66 1.03 7.03 -8.69
N ILE A 67 -0.26 6.82 -8.96
CA ILE A 67 -0.81 6.85 -10.31
C ILE A 67 -0.41 8.20 -10.94
N PRO A 68 0.16 8.21 -12.16
CA PRO A 68 0.63 9.45 -12.80
C PRO A 68 -0.49 10.48 -12.96
N ARG A 69 -0.18 11.76 -12.69
CA ARG A 69 -1.12 12.86 -12.93
C ARG A 69 -1.41 13.03 -14.42
N GLY A 70 -2.62 13.43 -14.74
CA GLY A 70 -3.08 13.64 -16.12
C GLY A 70 -3.35 12.35 -16.89
N ARG A 71 -3.16 11.18 -16.28
CA ARG A 71 -3.33 9.88 -16.94
C ARG A 71 -4.23 8.94 -16.14
N TYR A 72 -4.81 7.96 -16.83
CA TYR A 72 -5.56 6.85 -16.26
C TYR A 72 -6.54 7.29 -15.17
N GLY A 73 -6.47 6.66 -14.01
CA GLY A 73 -7.32 6.96 -12.86
C GLY A 73 -7.09 8.30 -12.18
N ARG A 74 -6.07 9.08 -12.58
CA ARG A 74 -5.80 10.45 -12.11
C ARG A 74 -5.81 11.47 -13.25
N LYS A 75 -6.64 11.25 -14.28
CA LYS A 75 -6.79 12.20 -15.39
C LYS A 75 -7.17 13.62 -14.88
N TYR A 76 -8.00 13.67 -13.85
CA TYR A 76 -8.40 14.91 -13.19
C TYR A 76 -8.15 14.80 -11.69
N LYS A 77 -7.78 15.91 -11.05
CA LYS A 77 -7.74 16.00 -9.59
C LYS A 77 -9.20 16.10 -9.10
N ARG A 78 -9.60 15.15 -8.26
CA ARG A 78 -10.89 15.16 -7.58
C ARG A 78 -10.63 15.30 -6.10
N ALA A 79 -10.78 16.51 -5.58
CA ALA A 79 -10.53 16.78 -4.16
C ALA A 79 -11.45 15.95 -3.27
N MET A 80 -10.93 15.48 -2.14
CA MET A 80 -11.66 14.73 -1.13
C MET A 80 -11.35 15.28 0.26
N LYS A 81 -12.39 15.32 1.10
CA LYS A 81 -12.25 15.50 2.55
C LYS A 81 -12.56 14.15 3.21
N PRO A 82 -11.57 13.40 3.68
CA PRO A 82 -11.77 12.05 4.20
C PRO A 82 -12.68 12.05 5.43
N ARG A 83 -13.68 11.18 5.43
CA ARG A 83 -14.62 10.95 6.54
C ARG A 83 -14.69 9.48 6.93
N TYR A 84 -14.24 8.60 6.05
CA TYR A 84 -14.27 7.15 6.21
C TYR A 84 -12.96 6.51 5.79
N ILE A 85 -12.73 5.31 6.27
CA ILE A 85 -11.70 4.39 5.78
C ILE A 85 -12.44 3.13 5.33
N THR A 86 -12.32 2.79 4.05
CA THR A 86 -12.92 1.56 3.50
C THR A 86 -11.86 0.50 3.33
N VAL A 87 -12.05 -0.63 3.99
CA VAL A 87 -11.14 -1.77 3.92
C VAL A 87 -11.69 -2.78 2.92
N HIS A 88 -10.80 -3.21 2.01
CA HIS A 88 -11.06 -4.21 0.99
C HIS A 88 -10.10 -5.38 1.13
N SER A 89 -10.33 -6.43 0.36
CA SER A 89 -9.35 -7.46 0.06
C SER A 89 -9.28 -7.68 -1.45
N THR A 90 -8.06 -7.86 -1.96
CA THR A 90 -7.80 -7.89 -3.41
C THR A 90 -8.47 -9.05 -4.12
N GLN A 91 -8.72 -10.16 -3.42
CA GLN A 91 -9.20 -11.43 -4.00
C GLN A 91 -8.33 -11.87 -5.21
N ASN A 92 -7.05 -11.49 -5.17
CA ASN A 92 -6.06 -11.81 -6.18
C ASN A 92 -4.95 -12.67 -5.57
N TYR A 93 -4.95 -13.95 -5.91
CA TYR A 93 -4.00 -14.92 -5.34
C TYR A 93 -2.65 -14.95 -6.07
N ASN A 94 -2.50 -14.22 -7.17
CA ASN A 94 -1.28 -14.21 -7.98
C ASN A 94 -0.53 -12.87 -7.96
N GLY A 95 -1.19 -11.78 -7.55
CA GLY A 95 -0.59 -10.45 -7.57
C GLY A 95 -0.34 -9.89 -6.16
N ASP A 96 0.89 -9.45 -5.92
CA ASP A 96 1.30 -8.78 -4.69
C ASP A 96 1.00 -7.27 -4.72
N ALA A 97 1.42 -6.51 -3.70
CA ALA A 97 1.20 -5.07 -3.65
C ALA A 97 1.95 -4.31 -4.75
N TRP A 98 3.09 -4.81 -5.19
CA TRP A 98 3.87 -4.23 -6.27
C TRP A 98 3.23 -4.47 -7.65
N ASP A 99 2.61 -5.64 -7.84
CA ASP A 99 1.82 -5.93 -9.04
C ASP A 99 0.62 -4.99 -9.16
N HIS A 100 -0.09 -4.76 -8.06
CA HIS A 100 -1.18 -3.80 -8.01
C HIS A 100 -0.70 -2.38 -8.30
N ALA A 101 0.46 -1.96 -7.75
CA ALA A 101 1.06 -0.68 -8.05
C ALA A 101 1.35 -0.51 -9.55
N ARG A 102 2.03 -1.50 -10.16
CA ARG A 102 2.33 -1.50 -11.60
C ARG A 102 1.06 -1.47 -12.45
N ALA A 103 0.02 -2.20 -12.03
CA ALA A 103 -1.25 -2.24 -12.76
C ALA A 103 -1.99 -0.89 -12.70
N LEU A 104 -2.00 -0.22 -11.55
CA LEU A 104 -2.57 1.11 -11.37
C LEU A 104 -1.80 2.18 -12.14
N GLU A 105 -0.47 2.19 -12.05
CA GLU A 105 0.41 3.13 -12.75
C GLU A 105 0.27 3.04 -14.27
N LYS A 106 -0.02 1.84 -14.79
CA LYS A 106 -0.20 1.59 -16.24
C LYS A 106 -1.66 1.63 -16.68
N GLY A 107 -2.60 1.93 -15.77
CA GLY A 107 -4.04 1.98 -16.09
C GLY A 107 -4.64 0.65 -16.57
N LYS A 108 -4.13 -0.47 -16.07
CA LYS A 108 -4.62 -1.80 -16.44
C LYS A 108 -5.92 -2.20 -15.75
N LEU A 109 -6.25 -1.55 -14.62
CA LEU A 109 -7.43 -1.89 -13.84
C LEU A 109 -8.62 -1.01 -14.26
N ARG A 110 -9.52 -1.60 -15.06
CA ARG A 110 -10.69 -0.92 -15.60
C ARG A 110 -11.91 -1.17 -14.74
N ALA A 111 -12.71 -0.13 -14.54
CA ALA A 111 -14.01 -0.28 -13.92
C ALA A 111 -15.07 -0.65 -14.98
N PRO A 112 -16.07 -1.45 -14.63
CA PRO A 112 -17.20 -1.71 -15.51
C PRO A 112 -17.90 -0.41 -15.92
N LYS A 113 -18.21 -0.23 -17.21
CA LYS A 113 -19.06 0.87 -17.66
C LYS A 113 -20.45 0.70 -17.08
N ARG A 114 -20.95 1.72 -16.37
CA ARG A 114 -22.30 1.78 -15.83
C ARG A 114 -22.88 3.18 -15.99
N ARG A 115 -24.20 3.26 -16.15
CA ARG A 115 -24.91 4.54 -16.05
C ARG A 115 -24.64 5.12 -14.64
N ASN A 116 -24.15 6.35 -14.55
CA ASN A 116 -23.73 7.00 -13.30
C ASN A 116 -22.59 6.27 -12.55
N GLY A 117 -21.82 5.42 -13.25
CA GLY A 117 -20.70 4.67 -12.69
C GLY A 117 -19.40 5.49 -12.63
N ASN A 118 -18.29 4.79 -12.67
CA ASN A 118 -16.95 5.37 -12.59
C ASN A 118 -16.71 6.44 -13.65
N ARG A 119 -16.55 7.69 -13.23
CA ARG A 119 -16.37 8.88 -14.09
C ARG A 119 -15.06 8.90 -14.87
N ILE A 120 -14.07 8.12 -14.42
CA ILE A 120 -12.73 8.06 -15.02
C ILE A 120 -12.44 6.75 -15.75
N GLY A 121 -13.34 5.76 -15.65
CA GLY A 121 -13.22 4.48 -16.34
C GLY A 121 -12.14 3.54 -15.78
N TYR A 122 -11.59 3.82 -14.61
CA TYR A 122 -10.53 3.06 -13.96
C TYR A 122 -10.89 2.75 -12.50
N LEU A 123 -10.43 1.60 -12.00
CA LEU A 123 -10.39 1.36 -10.57
C LEU A 123 -9.16 2.05 -9.99
N THR A 124 -9.35 2.72 -8.86
CA THR A 124 -8.27 3.38 -8.13
C THR A 124 -8.57 3.37 -6.63
N TRP A 125 -7.53 3.16 -5.84
CA TRP A 125 -7.61 3.21 -4.38
C TRP A 125 -6.34 3.82 -3.80
N HIS A 126 -6.32 4.07 -2.49
CA HIS A 126 -5.26 4.85 -1.88
C HIS A 126 -4.07 4.00 -1.46
N PHE A 127 -4.32 2.82 -0.89
CA PHE A 127 -3.26 1.96 -0.35
C PHE A 127 -3.48 0.51 -0.70
N THR A 128 -2.40 -0.20 -1.03
CA THR A 128 -2.35 -1.65 -1.00
C THR A 128 -1.42 -2.10 0.11
N VAL A 129 -1.88 -3.04 0.93
CA VAL A 129 -1.17 -3.54 2.11
C VAL A 129 -0.86 -5.01 1.95
N GLN A 130 0.40 -5.40 2.14
CA GLN A 130 0.82 -6.78 2.32
C GLN A 130 1.62 -6.92 3.62
N GLU A 131 2.12 -8.10 3.89
CA GLU A 131 2.72 -8.45 5.18
C GLU A 131 3.94 -7.60 5.59
N ASP A 132 4.68 -7.02 4.64
CA ASP A 132 5.95 -6.34 4.87
C ASP A 132 5.98 -4.87 4.39
N VAL A 133 5.01 -4.43 3.58
CA VAL A 133 4.96 -3.08 3.00
C VAL A 133 3.53 -2.56 2.84
N VAL A 134 3.39 -1.24 2.83
CA VAL A 134 2.22 -0.50 2.37
C VAL A 134 2.61 0.32 1.16
N ILE A 135 1.88 0.18 0.05
CA ILE A 135 2.10 1.01 -1.14
C ILE A 135 0.97 2.02 -1.27
N GLN A 136 1.32 3.30 -1.35
CA GLN A 136 0.37 4.38 -1.54
C GLN A 136 0.27 4.77 -3.02
N HIS A 137 -0.95 4.72 -3.59
CA HIS A 137 -1.23 4.97 -5.01
C HIS A 137 -1.89 6.31 -5.30
N LEU A 138 -2.61 6.87 -4.33
CA LEU A 138 -3.24 8.19 -4.42
C LEU A 138 -2.92 9.01 -3.17
N PRO A 139 -2.79 10.35 -3.31
CA PRO A 139 -2.88 11.23 -2.15
C PRO A 139 -4.22 11.03 -1.44
N THR A 140 -4.20 11.01 -0.12
CA THR A 140 -5.39 10.76 0.70
C THR A 140 -6.47 11.84 0.62
N LEU A 141 -6.14 13.00 0.05
CA LEU A 141 -7.06 14.10 -0.22
C LEU A 141 -7.58 14.09 -1.68
N GLU A 142 -7.39 13.01 -2.42
CA GLU A 142 -7.98 12.80 -3.74
C GLU A 142 -8.95 11.61 -3.69
N GLN A 143 -10.06 11.70 -4.43
CA GLN A 143 -11.07 10.62 -4.49
C GLN A 143 -10.54 9.39 -5.22
N GLY A 144 -10.82 8.20 -4.66
CA GLY A 144 -10.64 6.92 -5.34
C GLY A 144 -11.91 6.45 -6.06
N GLU A 145 -11.79 5.38 -6.83
CA GLU A 145 -12.89 4.66 -7.46
C GLU A 145 -12.82 3.19 -7.04
N HIS A 146 -13.31 2.89 -5.84
CA HIS A 146 -13.11 1.57 -5.23
C HIS A 146 -14.35 0.99 -4.53
N ALA A 147 -15.41 1.78 -4.31
CA ALA A 147 -16.51 1.37 -3.45
C ALA A 147 -17.89 1.34 -4.13
N ASP A 148 -18.50 2.48 -4.33
CA ASP A 148 -19.93 2.62 -4.63
C ASP A 148 -20.22 3.53 -5.83
N PHE A 149 -19.38 3.47 -6.85
CA PHE A 149 -19.46 4.25 -8.08
C PHE A 149 -19.34 5.76 -7.83
N ASN A 150 -20.46 6.46 -7.66
CA ASN A 150 -20.50 7.89 -7.43
C ASN A 150 -21.04 8.24 -6.02
N GLY A 151 -21.05 7.26 -5.14
CA GLY A 151 -21.57 7.41 -3.79
C GLY A 151 -20.55 7.91 -2.78
N PRO A 152 -20.95 7.97 -1.49
CA PRO A 152 -20.11 8.48 -0.41
C PRO A 152 -18.85 7.63 -0.16
N GLY A 153 -18.85 6.34 -0.50
CA GLY A 153 -17.70 5.47 -0.39
C GLY A 153 -16.53 5.92 -1.28
N ASN A 154 -16.80 6.34 -2.52
CA ASN A 154 -15.77 6.93 -3.40
C ASN A 154 -15.49 8.40 -3.08
N ASN A 155 -16.51 9.15 -2.68
CA ASN A 155 -16.38 10.60 -2.53
C ASN A 155 -15.73 11.04 -1.22
N TYR A 156 -15.78 10.21 -0.15
CA TYR A 156 -15.33 10.59 1.19
C TYR A 156 -14.50 9.52 1.91
N SER A 157 -14.10 8.45 1.23
CA SER A 157 -13.42 7.34 1.88
C SER A 157 -12.01 7.09 1.33
N ILE A 158 -11.06 6.86 2.25
CA ILE A 158 -9.73 6.35 1.93
C ILE A 158 -9.86 4.83 1.73
N GLY A 159 -9.63 4.34 0.51
CA GLY A 159 -9.66 2.91 0.19
C GLY A 159 -8.34 2.21 0.48
N ILE A 160 -8.40 1.10 1.20
CA ILE A 160 -7.27 0.23 1.54
C ILE A 160 -7.55 -1.18 1.02
N GLU A 161 -6.70 -1.71 0.15
CA GLU A 161 -6.76 -3.07 -0.35
C GLU A 161 -5.74 -3.96 0.38
N MET A 162 -6.21 -5.02 1.03
CA MET A 162 -5.35 -6.03 1.67
C MET A 162 -5.01 -7.13 0.68
N CYS A 163 -3.72 -7.41 0.47
CA CYS A 163 -3.24 -8.47 -0.42
C CYS A 163 -3.60 -9.87 0.08
N GLU A 164 -3.88 -10.76 -0.87
CA GLU A 164 -4.20 -12.17 -0.63
C GLU A 164 -3.38 -13.13 -1.50
N HIS A 165 -2.28 -12.67 -2.07
CA HIS A 165 -1.44 -13.51 -2.91
C HIS A 165 -0.87 -14.70 -2.12
N ARG A 166 -0.54 -15.77 -2.84
CA ARG A 166 0.05 -16.97 -2.26
C ARG A 166 1.35 -16.62 -1.54
N GLY A 167 1.56 -17.19 -0.36
CA GLY A 167 2.72 -16.91 0.49
C GLY A 167 2.60 -15.67 1.37
N ASN A 168 1.62 -14.78 1.15
CA ASN A 168 1.41 -13.61 2.00
C ASN A 168 0.83 -13.99 3.37
N SER A 169 1.45 -13.52 4.44
CA SER A 169 0.94 -13.70 5.80
C SER A 169 -0.29 -12.82 6.05
N ARG A 170 -1.47 -13.44 6.07
CA ARG A 170 -2.73 -12.75 6.38
C ARG A 170 -2.68 -12.03 7.73
N GLN A 171 -2.11 -12.67 8.74
CA GLN A 171 -2.04 -12.09 10.08
C GLN A 171 -1.17 -10.82 10.11
N ARG A 172 -0.01 -10.83 9.45
CA ARG A 172 0.87 -9.65 9.37
C ARG A 172 0.25 -8.54 8.52
N THR A 173 -0.46 -8.90 7.44
CA THR A 173 -1.22 -7.96 6.62
C THR A 173 -2.33 -7.29 7.42
N LEU A 174 -3.08 -8.04 8.22
CA LEU A 174 -4.12 -7.48 9.11
C LEU A 174 -3.54 -6.54 10.18
N ASP A 175 -2.44 -6.91 10.82
CA ASP A 175 -1.77 -6.04 11.79
C ASP A 175 -1.30 -4.73 11.17
N ARG A 176 -0.65 -4.81 10.00
CA ARG A 176 -0.20 -3.65 9.24
C ARG A 176 -1.36 -2.77 8.79
N THR A 177 -2.46 -3.36 8.34
CA THR A 177 -3.67 -2.63 7.99
C THR A 177 -4.30 -1.93 9.19
N ALA A 178 -4.31 -2.59 10.34
CA ALA A 178 -4.81 -1.98 11.59
C ALA A 178 -3.97 -0.76 12.02
N LYS A 179 -2.64 -0.84 11.90
CA LYS A 179 -1.72 0.30 12.16
C LYS A 179 -1.96 1.44 11.17
N LEU A 180 -2.14 1.14 9.87
CA LEU A 180 -2.47 2.15 8.86
C LEU A 180 -3.80 2.82 9.16
N CYS A 181 -4.85 2.06 9.47
CA CYS A 181 -6.15 2.61 9.88
C CYS A 181 -6.01 3.54 11.08
N ALA A 182 -5.29 3.13 12.13
CA ALA A 182 -5.06 3.94 13.32
C ALA A 182 -4.36 5.26 13.00
N SER A 183 -3.32 5.23 12.16
CA SER A 183 -2.61 6.44 11.72
C SER A 183 -3.51 7.39 10.93
N LEU A 184 -4.33 6.87 10.02
CA LEU A 184 -5.28 7.65 9.22
C LEU A 184 -6.43 8.21 10.08
N MET A 185 -6.95 7.43 11.04
CA MET A 185 -7.94 7.89 12.03
C MET A 185 -7.41 9.10 12.80
N TYR A 186 -6.17 9.03 13.26
CA TYR A 186 -5.53 10.15 13.97
C TYR A 186 -5.37 11.37 13.07
N GLN A 187 -4.79 11.16 11.88
CA GLN A 187 -4.47 12.25 10.93
C GLN A 187 -5.72 13.02 10.47
N TYR A 188 -6.82 12.32 10.23
CA TYR A 188 -8.03 12.91 9.65
C TYR A 188 -9.18 13.03 10.63
N LYS A 189 -8.96 12.74 11.91
CA LYS A 189 -10.00 12.74 12.96
C LYS A 189 -11.18 11.82 12.61
N ILE A 190 -10.91 10.69 11.95
CA ILE A 190 -11.93 9.72 11.56
C ILE A 190 -12.24 8.83 12.77
N PRO A 191 -13.50 8.74 13.23
CA PRO A 191 -13.84 7.88 14.36
C PRO A 191 -13.82 6.40 13.96
N LEU A 192 -13.57 5.50 14.91
CA LEU A 192 -13.51 4.04 14.66
C LEU A 192 -14.75 3.49 13.95
N LYS A 193 -15.94 4.02 14.24
CA LYS A 193 -17.20 3.62 13.58
C LYS A 193 -17.22 3.87 12.07
N ASN A 194 -16.33 4.74 11.58
CA ASN A 194 -16.19 5.08 10.18
C ASN A 194 -15.04 4.30 9.50
N VAL A 195 -14.43 3.34 10.19
CA VAL A 195 -13.62 2.29 9.56
C VAL A 195 -14.60 1.18 9.17
N VAL A 196 -14.88 1.06 7.88
CA VAL A 196 -15.96 0.22 7.35
C VAL A 196 -15.45 -0.79 6.32
N PRO A 197 -16.07 -1.97 6.17
CA PRO A 197 -15.78 -2.86 5.06
C PRO A 197 -16.37 -2.32 3.75
N HIS A 198 -15.86 -2.73 2.59
CA HIS A 198 -16.51 -2.41 1.31
C HIS A 198 -18.00 -2.81 1.30
N GLN A 199 -18.34 -3.89 1.97
CA GLN A 199 -19.72 -4.36 2.13
C GLN A 199 -20.67 -3.28 2.67
N HIS A 200 -20.19 -2.33 3.43
CA HIS A 200 -20.98 -1.20 3.97
C HIS A 200 -21.65 -0.36 2.87
N TRP A 201 -21.02 -0.24 1.70
CA TRP A 201 -21.46 0.64 0.62
C TRP A 201 -22.37 -0.10 -0.36
N PRO A 202 -23.63 0.35 -0.55
CA PRO A 202 -24.49 -0.24 -1.56
C PRO A 202 -24.04 0.18 -2.96
N ARG A 203 -23.89 -0.80 -3.84
CA ARG A 203 -23.59 -0.58 -5.25
C ARG A 203 -24.90 -0.61 -6.05
N LYS A 204 -25.68 0.45 -5.97
CA LYS A 204 -27.00 0.56 -6.59
C LYS A 204 -27.03 0.01 -8.01
N GLY A 205 -28.01 -0.83 -8.31
CA GLY A 205 -28.15 -1.48 -9.62
C GLY A 205 -27.27 -2.72 -9.84
N THR A 206 -26.60 -3.26 -8.79
CA THR A 206 -25.92 -4.56 -8.86
C THR A 206 -26.66 -5.63 -8.05
N LYS A 207 -26.42 -6.90 -8.41
CA LYS A 207 -26.89 -8.06 -7.63
C LYS A 207 -25.67 -8.96 -7.32
N PRO A 208 -25.30 -9.17 -6.05
CA PRO A 208 -25.83 -8.49 -4.86
C PRO A 208 -25.43 -7.00 -4.81
N GLU A 209 -26.24 -6.16 -4.19
CA GLU A 209 -25.97 -4.74 -4.03
C GLU A 209 -24.75 -4.51 -3.10
N HIS A 210 -24.65 -5.29 -2.05
CA HIS A 210 -23.51 -5.25 -1.12
C HIS A 210 -22.48 -6.31 -1.47
N LYS A 211 -21.23 -5.88 -1.71
CA LYS A 211 -20.13 -6.79 -2.04
C LYS A 211 -19.64 -7.55 -0.81
N ASN A 212 -19.43 -8.87 -0.91
CA ASN A 212 -18.74 -9.65 0.12
C ASN A 212 -17.23 -9.29 0.14
N CYS A 213 -16.89 -8.14 0.73
CA CYS A 213 -15.53 -7.62 0.76
C CYS A 213 -15.30 -6.74 2.01
N PRO A 214 -14.21 -6.95 2.75
CA PRO A 214 -13.17 -7.97 2.56
C PRO A 214 -13.68 -9.37 2.93
N HIS A 215 -13.69 -10.30 1.98
CA HIS A 215 -14.46 -11.53 2.10
C HIS A 215 -14.04 -12.41 3.29
N TYR A 216 -12.74 -12.52 3.61
CA TYR A 216 -12.30 -13.35 4.73
C TYR A 216 -12.56 -12.75 6.13
N LEU A 217 -12.96 -11.48 6.21
CA LEU A 217 -13.43 -10.83 7.43
C LEU A 217 -14.95 -10.82 7.57
N MET A 218 -15.66 -11.23 6.51
CA MET A 218 -17.12 -11.32 6.51
C MET A 218 -17.59 -12.71 6.97
N THR A 219 -18.79 -12.77 7.50
CA THR A 219 -19.51 -14.00 7.82
C THR A 219 -20.79 -13.99 7.03
N ASN A 220 -20.96 -14.94 6.10
CA ASN A 220 -22.12 -14.99 5.20
C ASN A 220 -22.39 -13.65 4.48
N GLY A 221 -21.31 -13.01 4.00
CA GLY A 221 -21.38 -11.74 3.28
C GLY A 221 -21.67 -10.51 4.14
N ARG A 222 -21.66 -10.63 5.47
CA ARG A 222 -21.92 -9.52 6.41
C ARG A 222 -20.79 -9.38 7.44
N PRO A 223 -20.57 -8.17 8.00
CA PRO A 223 -19.66 -7.99 9.13
C PRO A 223 -20.07 -8.85 10.32
N GLY A 224 -19.14 -9.66 10.83
CA GLY A 224 -19.36 -10.55 11.95
C GLY A 224 -18.19 -10.54 12.95
N LYS A 225 -17.97 -11.66 13.65
CA LYS A 225 -16.96 -11.80 14.69
C LYS A 225 -15.54 -11.42 14.19
N LYS A 226 -15.16 -11.86 12.97
CA LYS A 226 -13.82 -11.56 12.38
C LYS A 226 -13.64 -10.07 12.12
N TRP A 227 -14.67 -9.40 11.58
CA TRP A 227 -14.66 -7.95 11.38
C TRP A 227 -14.51 -7.20 12.71
N SER A 228 -15.31 -7.61 13.73
CA SER A 228 -15.22 -7.03 15.06
C SER A 228 -13.85 -7.24 15.71
N GLN A 229 -13.19 -8.39 15.48
CA GLN A 229 -11.83 -8.64 15.93
C GLN A 229 -10.82 -7.70 15.24
N PHE A 230 -10.97 -7.48 13.94
CA PHE A 230 -10.15 -6.52 13.21
C PHE A 230 -10.32 -5.09 13.76
N LEU A 231 -11.56 -4.63 14.00
CA LEU A 231 -11.81 -3.31 14.61
C LEU A 231 -11.22 -3.18 16.01
N ARG A 232 -11.22 -4.25 16.82
CA ARG A 232 -10.52 -4.25 18.12
C ARG A 232 -9.00 -4.07 17.94
N SER A 233 -8.42 -4.68 16.90
CA SER A 233 -7.02 -4.47 16.58
C SER A 233 -6.74 -3.02 16.15
N VAL A 234 -7.58 -2.42 15.33
CA VAL A 234 -7.49 -0.99 14.96
C VAL A 234 -7.56 -0.10 16.21
N LYS A 235 -8.54 -0.34 17.10
CA LYS A 235 -8.70 0.39 18.37
C LYS A 235 -7.44 0.28 19.23
N ARG A 236 -6.89 -0.93 19.39
CA ARG A 236 -5.64 -1.16 20.14
C ARG A 236 -4.46 -0.40 19.55
N GLN A 237 -4.30 -0.37 18.22
CA GLN A 237 -3.23 0.42 17.58
C GLN A 237 -3.47 1.92 17.74
N TYR A 238 -4.71 2.38 17.69
CA TYR A 238 -5.05 3.78 17.90
C TYR A 238 -4.77 4.23 19.35
N SER A 239 -5.08 3.40 20.35
CA SER A 239 -4.80 3.72 21.76
C SER A 239 -3.28 3.76 22.09
N ARG A 240 -2.41 3.22 21.23
CA ARG A 240 -0.95 3.38 21.34
C ARG A 240 -0.47 4.78 20.95
N ILE A 241 -1.28 5.54 20.20
CA ILE A 241 -0.91 6.89 19.77
C ILE A 241 -1.00 7.82 20.98
N GLN A 242 0.15 8.14 21.57
CA GLN A 242 0.23 9.15 22.59
C GLN A 242 0.45 10.52 21.94
N VAL A 243 -0.40 11.46 22.26
CA VAL A 243 -0.14 12.88 21.99
C VAL A 243 1.01 13.28 22.92
N PRO A 244 2.10 13.89 22.42
CA PRO A 244 3.09 14.50 23.31
C PRO A 244 2.33 15.44 24.25
N GLN A 245 2.39 15.19 25.57
CA GLN A 245 1.96 16.18 26.55
C GLN A 245 2.82 17.42 26.31
N ALA A 246 2.18 18.57 26.09
CA ALA A 246 2.89 19.82 26.10
C ALA A 246 3.69 19.87 27.40
N VAL A 247 5.01 19.96 27.29
CA VAL A 247 5.87 20.19 28.46
C VAL A 247 5.44 21.54 28.99
N THR A 248 4.63 21.54 30.05
CA THR A 248 4.40 22.73 30.83
C THR A 248 5.74 23.06 31.46
N MET A 249 6.44 24.00 30.86
CA MET A 249 7.57 24.65 31.53
C MET A 249 6.96 25.31 32.75
N SER A 250 7.04 24.64 33.89
CA SER A 250 6.85 25.30 35.18
C SER A 250 7.99 26.29 35.30
N GLY A 251 7.70 27.55 35.04
CA GLY A 251 8.59 28.63 35.44
C GLY A 251 8.78 28.54 36.95
N SER A 252 9.97 28.21 37.35
CA SER A 252 10.43 28.45 38.72
C SER A 252 10.77 29.94 38.79
N ASP A 253 9.90 30.69 39.44
CA ASP A 253 10.22 31.99 39.99
C ASP A 253 11.27 31.86 41.11
#